data_e387468f5e64d290ee10966b4d076ba5
#
_entry.id   e387468f5e64d290ee10966b4d076ba5
#
_cell.length_a   1.000
_cell.length_b   1.000
_cell.length_c   1.000
_cell.angle_alpha   90.00
_cell.angle_beta   90.00
_cell.angle_gamma   90.00
#
_symmetry.space_group_name_H-M   'P 1'
#
loop_
_entity.id
_entity.type
_entity.pdbx_description
1 polymer ?
#
loop_
_entity_poly.entity_id
_entity_poly.type
_entity_poly.pdbx_seq_one_letter_code
_entity_poly.pdbx_strand_id
1 'polypeptide(L)'
;RRPADYGGAAYEIFRRLGFQKFIEKWGLKPAAEEKKEETVFEGTCESVTPQTEKDLRAALERAGEAVAYYWFDAESGETLAHFSVSENDALAVFLTPEAYRDGYTAALALLFAPERRKAGHDVKNLQRALLARGVDALENWVFDSALAGYLLDATAAGYEIEKLTLAYCGFTPHTSSGAADSGDQLMLDLSGG
;
A
#
# COMPACT_ATOMS: atom_id res chain seq x y z
N ARG A 1 -24.99 33.71 -25.73
CA ARG A 1 -24.23 32.48 -25.96
C ARG A 1 -23.97 31.86 -24.58
N ARG A 2 -24.56 30.72 -24.27
CA ARG A 2 -24.15 29.93 -23.12
C ARG A 2 -22.72 29.45 -23.41
N PRO A 3 -21.78 29.66 -22.47
CA PRO A 3 -20.46 29.10 -22.62
C PRO A 3 -20.52 27.56 -22.52
N ALA A 4 -19.56 26.91 -23.15
CA ALA A 4 -19.39 25.49 -23.15
C ALA A 4 -19.36 24.90 -21.72
N ASP A 5 -19.76 23.67 -21.60
CA ASP A 5 -19.89 22.86 -20.40
C ASP A 5 -18.74 23.06 -19.41
N TYR A 6 -18.97 23.87 -18.40
CA TYR A 6 -18.03 24.04 -17.28
C TYR A 6 -18.18 22.96 -16.20
N GLY A 7 -19.11 22.02 -16.38
CA GLY A 7 -19.46 21.03 -15.37
C GLY A 7 -18.27 20.18 -14.93
N GLY A 8 -17.46 19.74 -15.88
CA GLY A 8 -16.27 18.93 -15.59
C GLY A 8 -15.17 19.71 -14.87
N ALA A 9 -14.87 20.94 -15.35
CA ALA A 9 -13.85 21.79 -14.70
C ALA A 9 -14.29 22.22 -13.28
N ALA A 10 -15.58 22.54 -13.10
CA ALA A 10 -16.14 22.87 -11.80
C ALA A 10 -16.12 21.66 -10.85
N TYR A 11 -16.39 20.44 -11.34
CA TYR A 11 -16.29 19.22 -10.57
C TYR A 11 -14.90 19.03 -10.00
N GLU A 12 -13.85 19.15 -10.80
CA GLU A 12 -12.46 18.99 -10.36
C GLU A 12 -12.04 20.03 -9.33
N ILE A 13 -12.44 21.29 -9.52
CA ILE A 13 -12.16 22.37 -8.56
C ILE A 13 -12.86 22.10 -7.22
N PHE A 14 -14.15 21.76 -7.23
CA PHE A 14 -14.90 21.52 -6.01
C PHE A 14 -14.48 20.24 -5.30
N ARG A 15 -14.09 19.21 -6.06
CA ARG A 15 -13.49 17.99 -5.49
C ARG A 15 -12.18 18.31 -4.76
N ARG A 16 -11.30 19.09 -5.38
CA ARG A 16 -10.02 19.51 -4.78
C ARG A 16 -10.19 20.38 -3.55
N LEU A 17 -11.24 21.22 -3.53
CA LEU A 17 -11.57 22.08 -2.40
C LEU A 17 -12.42 21.39 -1.32
N GLY A 18 -12.75 20.11 -1.47
CA GLY A 18 -13.56 19.35 -0.50
C GLY A 18 -15.03 19.75 -0.47
N PHE A 19 -15.55 20.43 -1.50
CA PHE A 19 -16.92 20.92 -1.54
C PHE A 19 -17.94 19.87 -2.01
N GLN A 20 -17.92 18.71 -1.37
CA GLN A 20 -18.74 17.55 -1.71
C GLN A 20 -20.24 17.90 -1.81
N LYS A 21 -20.77 18.67 -0.84
CA LYS A 21 -22.19 19.10 -0.82
C LYS A 21 -22.59 19.95 -2.03
N PHE A 22 -21.67 20.72 -2.61
CA PHE A 22 -21.93 21.50 -3.81
C PHE A 22 -21.89 20.63 -5.06
N ILE A 23 -21.00 19.63 -5.12
CA ILE A 23 -20.94 18.62 -6.19
C ILE A 23 -22.30 17.90 -6.28
N GLU A 24 -22.80 17.41 -5.15
CA GLU A 24 -24.09 16.72 -5.06
C GLU A 24 -25.26 17.66 -5.40
N LYS A 25 -25.31 18.85 -4.78
CA LYS A 25 -26.39 19.83 -4.96
C LYS A 25 -26.53 20.30 -6.42
N TRP A 26 -25.42 20.42 -7.14
CA TRP A 26 -25.43 20.89 -8.52
C TRP A 26 -25.33 19.78 -9.55
N GLY A 27 -25.29 18.52 -9.11
CA GLY A 27 -25.19 17.35 -9.98
C GLY A 27 -23.96 17.39 -10.88
N LEU A 28 -22.86 17.97 -10.37
CA LEU A 28 -21.63 18.06 -11.13
C LEU A 28 -21.07 16.66 -11.35
N LYS A 29 -20.66 16.39 -12.59
CA LYS A 29 -20.03 15.13 -12.96
C LYS A 29 -18.61 15.42 -13.43
N PRO A 30 -17.67 14.47 -13.22
CA PRO A 30 -16.35 14.62 -13.83
C PRO A 30 -16.52 14.86 -15.32
N ALA A 31 -15.66 15.68 -15.91
CA ALA A 31 -15.51 15.72 -17.37
C ALA A 31 -15.33 14.28 -17.81
N ALA A 32 -16.04 13.86 -18.89
CA ALA A 32 -15.97 12.48 -19.36
C ALA A 32 -14.51 12.04 -19.29
N GLU A 33 -14.23 11.08 -18.41
CA GLU A 33 -12.89 10.58 -18.20
C GLU A 33 -12.35 10.18 -19.57
N GLU A 34 -11.33 10.92 -20.09
CA GLU A 34 -10.35 10.20 -20.85
C GLU A 34 -10.00 9.01 -19.97
N LYS A 35 -10.38 7.79 -20.40
CA LYS A 35 -9.97 6.57 -19.73
C LYS A 35 -8.48 6.71 -19.51
N LYS A 36 -8.06 7.09 -18.29
CA LYS A 36 -6.71 6.79 -17.87
C LYS A 36 -6.65 5.29 -18.06
N GLU A 37 -5.90 4.86 -19.05
CA GLU A 37 -5.52 3.47 -19.18
C GLU A 37 -5.08 3.09 -17.76
N GLU A 38 -5.82 2.18 -17.14
CA GLU A 38 -5.35 1.56 -15.92
C GLU A 38 -3.97 1.05 -16.28
N THR A 39 -2.95 1.68 -15.72
CA THR A 39 -1.59 1.18 -15.85
C THR A 39 -1.60 -0.13 -15.07
N VAL A 40 -2.02 -1.19 -15.76
CA VAL A 40 -1.88 -2.55 -15.26
C VAL A 40 -0.38 -2.74 -15.08
N PHE A 41 0.04 -2.96 -13.84
CA PHE A 41 1.43 -3.31 -13.56
C PHE A 41 1.69 -4.66 -14.24
N GLU A 42 2.41 -4.67 -15.33
CA GLU A 42 2.79 -5.88 -16.09
C GLU A 42 3.98 -6.60 -15.45
N GLY A 43 4.21 -6.40 -14.17
CA GLY A 43 5.32 -6.99 -13.46
C GLY A 43 5.01 -8.35 -12.84
N THR A 44 6.05 -9.05 -12.44
CA THR A 44 5.94 -10.29 -11.66
C THR A 44 6.16 -10.00 -10.18
N CYS A 45 5.34 -10.59 -9.32
CA CYS A 45 5.53 -10.54 -7.87
C CYS A 45 5.63 -11.97 -7.34
N GLU A 46 6.84 -12.34 -6.92
CA GLU A 46 7.03 -13.60 -6.23
C GLU A 46 6.74 -13.42 -4.73
N SER A 47 5.93 -14.31 -4.15
CA SER A 47 5.66 -14.33 -2.72
C SER A 47 6.37 -15.48 -2.04
N VAL A 48 7.03 -15.20 -0.92
CA VAL A 48 7.69 -16.20 -0.08
C VAL A 48 7.24 -16.05 1.38
N THR A 49 7.06 -17.18 2.05
CA THR A 49 6.76 -17.23 3.50
C THR A 49 7.88 -18.01 4.20
N PRO A 50 8.98 -17.35 4.59
CA PRO A 50 10.08 -17.99 5.29
C PRO A 50 9.61 -18.63 6.60
N GLN A 51 10.04 -19.85 6.87
CA GLN A 51 9.75 -20.56 8.11
C GLN A 51 10.97 -20.66 9.04
N THR A 52 12.15 -20.39 8.53
CA THR A 52 13.42 -20.44 9.24
C THR A 52 14.27 -19.21 8.96
N GLU A 53 15.27 -18.95 9.80
CA GLU A 53 16.25 -17.88 9.55
C GLU A 53 16.98 -18.07 8.22
N LYS A 54 17.30 -19.30 7.85
CA LYS A 54 17.96 -19.61 6.58
C LYS A 54 17.11 -19.19 5.38
N ASP A 55 15.81 -19.50 5.41
CA ASP A 55 14.90 -19.14 4.33
C ASP A 55 14.74 -17.62 4.23
N LEU A 56 14.64 -16.93 5.38
CA LEU A 56 14.56 -15.48 5.43
C LEU A 56 15.82 -14.83 4.87
N ARG A 57 17.01 -15.29 5.27
CA ARG A 57 18.26 -14.77 4.75
C ARG A 57 18.38 -14.97 3.23
N ALA A 58 17.98 -16.13 2.71
CA ALA A 58 17.96 -16.39 1.27
C ALA A 58 17.02 -15.43 0.52
N ALA A 59 15.84 -15.16 1.08
CA ALA A 59 14.92 -14.16 0.50
C ALA A 59 15.52 -12.75 0.52
N LEU A 60 16.15 -12.36 1.64
CA LEU A 60 16.78 -11.06 1.79
C LEU A 60 18.02 -10.86 0.91
N GLU A 61 18.80 -11.92 0.64
CA GLU A 61 19.90 -11.90 -0.34
C GLU A 61 19.37 -11.66 -1.76
N ARG A 62 18.27 -12.29 -2.13
CA ARG A 62 17.60 -12.06 -3.43
C ARG A 62 17.06 -10.65 -3.57
N ALA A 63 16.53 -10.08 -2.49
CA ALA A 63 16.06 -8.70 -2.45
C ALA A 63 17.22 -7.69 -2.59
N GLY A 64 18.44 -8.06 -2.17
CA GLY A 64 19.62 -7.20 -2.25
C GLY A 64 19.44 -5.88 -1.50
N GLU A 65 19.77 -4.77 -2.17
CA GLU A 65 19.62 -3.39 -1.65
C GLU A 65 18.30 -2.72 -2.03
N ALA A 66 17.32 -3.49 -2.55
CA ALA A 66 16.04 -2.96 -2.97
C ALA A 66 15.32 -2.26 -1.79
N VAL A 67 14.65 -1.15 -2.09
CA VAL A 67 13.74 -0.51 -1.13
C VAL A 67 12.54 -1.41 -0.95
N ALA A 68 12.17 -1.66 0.30
CA ALA A 68 10.94 -2.39 0.61
C ALA A 68 9.88 -1.48 1.19
N TYR A 69 8.63 -1.72 0.79
CA TYR A 69 7.47 -1.19 1.48
C TYR A 69 7.03 -2.19 2.55
N TYR A 70 6.96 -1.71 3.80
CA TYR A 70 6.67 -2.54 4.97
C TYR A 70 5.25 -2.30 5.48
N TRP A 71 4.59 -3.39 5.78
CA TRP A 71 3.36 -3.43 6.56
C TRP A 71 3.56 -4.34 7.77
N PHE A 72 2.98 -3.96 8.90
CA PHE A 72 3.05 -4.70 10.16
C PHE A 72 1.73 -4.57 10.91
N ASP A 73 1.14 -5.69 11.27
CA ASP A 73 -0.03 -5.75 12.12
C ASP A 73 0.39 -5.86 13.59
N ALA A 74 -0.03 -4.88 14.40
CA ALA A 74 0.36 -4.83 15.81
C ALA A 74 -0.32 -5.90 16.68
N GLU A 75 -1.48 -6.43 16.26
CA GLU A 75 -2.24 -7.42 17.00
C GLU A 75 -1.73 -8.84 16.69
N SER A 76 -1.81 -9.24 15.44
CA SER A 76 -1.35 -10.57 15.02
C SER A 76 0.18 -10.68 15.00
N GLY A 77 0.87 -9.60 14.72
CA GLY A 77 2.31 -9.58 14.51
C GLY A 77 2.69 -9.97 13.07
N GLU A 78 1.74 -10.19 12.20
CA GLU A 78 2.00 -10.46 10.81
C GLU A 78 2.74 -9.30 10.14
N THR A 79 3.62 -9.64 9.22
CA THR A 79 4.51 -8.68 8.58
C THR A 79 4.63 -8.98 7.11
N LEU A 80 4.49 -7.96 6.29
CA LEU A 80 4.75 -8.01 4.86
C LEU A 80 5.85 -7.00 4.51
N ALA A 81 6.89 -7.46 3.81
CA ALA A 81 7.87 -6.61 3.16
C ALA A 81 7.83 -6.85 1.65
N HIS A 82 7.47 -5.82 0.91
CA HIS A 82 7.39 -5.85 -0.54
C HIS A 82 8.59 -5.13 -1.14
N PHE A 83 9.53 -5.87 -1.70
CA PHE A 83 10.77 -5.38 -2.30
C PHE A 83 10.59 -5.13 -3.80
N SER A 84 10.92 -3.92 -4.27
CA SER A 84 11.00 -3.59 -5.69
C SER A 84 12.38 -4.01 -6.20
N VAL A 85 12.50 -5.24 -6.71
CA VAL A 85 13.78 -5.85 -7.11
C VAL A 85 14.26 -5.29 -8.45
N SER A 86 13.33 -5.02 -9.36
CA SER A 86 13.58 -4.34 -10.62
C SER A 86 12.38 -3.46 -11.00
N GLU A 87 12.41 -2.87 -12.19
CA GLU A 87 11.29 -2.06 -12.71
C GLU A 87 10.00 -2.86 -12.82
N ASN A 88 10.10 -4.16 -13.16
CA ASN A 88 8.97 -5.04 -13.40
C ASN A 88 8.89 -6.23 -12.47
N ASP A 89 9.82 -6.38 -11.53
CA ASP A 89 9.87 -7.53 -10.63
C ASP A 89 9.81 -7.10 -9.17
N ALA A 90 9.02 -7.81 -8.40
CA ALA A 90 8.90 -7.63 -6.96
C ALA A 90 9.05 -8.95 -6.22
N LEU A 91 9.52 -8.86 -4.99
CA LEU A 91 9.58 -9.96 -4.03
C LEU A 91 8.78 -9.58 -2.79
N ALA A 92 7.72 -10.31 -2.49
CA ALA A 92 6.95 -10.16 -1.27
C ALA A 92 7.41 -11.20 -0.24
N VAL A 93 7.89 -10.74 0.91
CA VAL A 93 8.27 -11.57 2.05
C VAL A 93 7.20 -11.43 3.11
N PHE A 94 6.48 -12.51 3.38
CA PHE A 94 5.42 -12.55 4.38
C PHE A 94 5.86 -13.37 5.58
N LEU A 95 5.84 -12.79 6.78
CA LEU A 95 6.19 -13.45 8.04
C LEU A 95 4.98 -13.48 8.96
N THR A 96 4.72 -14.66 9.56
CA THR A 96 3.73 -14.82 10.61
C THR A 96 4.36 -15.47 11.85
N PRO A 97 3.94 -15.10 13.07
CA PRO A 97 4.45 -15.71 14.28
C PRO A 97 4.23 -17.23 14.35
N GLU A 98 3.12 -17.70 13.74
CA GLU A 98 2.75 -19.13 13.77
C GLU A 98 3.61 -19.98 12.82
N ALA A 99 3.96 -19.42 11.67
CA ALA A 99 4.72 -20.15 10.65
C ALA A 99 6.23 -20.14 10.90
N TYR A 100 6.76 -19.11 11.56
CA TYR A 100 8.19 -18.95 11.78
C TYR A 100 8.70 -19.71 13.01
N ARG A 101 9.68 -20.60 12.81
CA ARG A 101 10.12 -21.57 13.82
C ARG A 101 11.29 -21.13 14.69
N ASP A 102 12.13 -20.22 14.20
CA ASP A 102 13.46 -19.91 14.77
C ASP A 102 13.49 -18.66 15.67
N GLY A 103 12.36 -18.21 16.18
CA GLY A 103 12.31 -17.00 17.02
C GLY A 103 11.92 -15.77 16.21
N TYR A 104 10.66 -15.43 16.31
CA TYR A 104 10.00 -14.42 15.49
C TYR A 104 10.57 -13.01 15.66
N THR A 105 10.91 -12.60 16.88
CA THR A 105 11.53 -11.29 17.16
C THR A 105 12.87 -11.13 16.43
N ALA A 106 13.69 -12.18 16.37
CA ALA A 106 14.95 -12.17 15.62
C ALA A 106 14.70 -12.06 14.11
N ALA A 107 13.65 -12.72 13.60
CA ALA A 107 13.25 -12.59 12.21
C ALA A 107 12.83 -11.15 11.86
N LEU A 108 12.03 -10.52 12.71
CA LEU A 108 11.67 -9.11 12.55
C LEU A 108 12.92 -8.21 12.58
N ALA A 109 13.86 -8.44 13.50
CA ALA A 109 15.10 -7.67 13.56
C ALA A 109 15.94 -7.79 12.28
N LEU A 110 15.98 -8.98 11.66
CA LEU A 110 16.62 -9.18 10.36
C LEU A 110 15.89 -8.47 9.22
N LEU A 111 14.55 -8.57 9.21
CA LEU A 111 13.74 -7.97 8.16
C LEU A 111 13.80 -6.44 8.20
N PHE A 112 13.78 -5.85 9.39
CA PHE A 112 13.83 -4.41 9.63
C PHE A 112 15.25 -3.89 9.91
N ALA A 113 16.27 -4.63 9.57
CA ALA A 113 17.67 -4.27 9.86
C ALA A 113 18.01 -2.83 9.45
N PRO A 114 18.89 -2.14 10.21
CA PRO A 114 19.15 -0.71 10.03
C PRO A 114 19.75 -0.36 8.67
N GLU A 115 20.49 -1.26 8.03
CA GLU A 115 21.05 -1.05 6.71
C GLU A 115 20.02 -1.05 5.57
N ARG A 116 18.80 -1.60 5.82
CA ARG A 116 17.76 -1.69 4.79
C ARG A 116 17.02 -0.39 4.61
N ARG A 117 16.83 0.00 3.37
CA ARG A 117 16.00 1.16 3.01
C ARG A 117 14.54 0.79 3.07
N LYS A 118 13.79 1.51 3.91
CA LYS A 118 12.40 1.18 4.27
C LYS A 118 11.43 2.27 3.82
N ALA A 119 10.29 1.87 3.32
CA ALA A 119 9.12 2.70 3.09
C ALA A 119 7.91 2.10 3.82
N GLY A 120 6.91 2.91 4.13
CA GLY A 120 5.72 2.42 4.80
C GLY A 120 4.59 3.45 4.84
N HIS A 121 3.55 3.09 5.56
CA HIS A 121 2.43 3.97 5.85
C HIS A 121 2.36 4.19 7.36
N ASP A 122 2.22 5.46 7.79
CA ASP A 122 2.22 5.82 9.22
C ASP A 122 3.40 5.19 9.98
N VAL A 123 4.60 5.44 9.45
CA VAL A 123 5.86 4.85 9.91
C VAL A 123 6.07 5.04 11.41
N LYS A 124 5.65 6.17 11.97
CA LYS A 124 5.76 6.43 13.40
C LYS A 124 5.02 5.38 14.26
N ASN A 125 3.80 5.03 13.90
CA ASN A 125 3.02 4.02 14.62
C ASN A 125 3.57 2.61 14.37
N LEU A 126 4.03 2.33 13.16
CA LEU A 126 4.70 1.07 12.83
C LEU A 126 5.97 0.88 13.68
N GLN A 127 6.84 1.91 13.79
CA GLN A 127 8.02 1.88 14.64
C GLN A 127 7.67 1.64 16.12
N ARG A 128 6.63 2.31 16.63
CA ARG A 128 6.18 2.11 18.02
C ARG A 128 5.71 0.68 18.27
N ALA A 129 4.98 0.09 17.32
CA ALA A 129 4.52 -1.29 17.42
C ALA A 129 5.68 -2.30 17.40
N LEU A 130 6.71 -2.07 16.56
CA LEU A 130 7.92 -2.89 16.54
C LEU A 130 8.74 -2.76 17.83
N LEU A 131 8.93 -1.53 18.32
CA LEU A 131 9.62 -1.29 19.59
C LEU A 131 8.93 -2.00 20.77
N ALA A 132 7.59 -2.02 20.81
CA ALA A 132 6.84 -2.74 21.82
C ALA A 132 7.07 -4.27 21.77
N ARG A 133 7.54 -4.80 20.63
CA ARG A 133 7.94 -6.21 20.46
C ARG A 133 9.46 -6.43 20.59
N GLY A 134 10.20 -5.40 21.02
CA GLY A 134 11.65 -5.49 21.23
C GLY A 134 12.47 -5.38 19.93
N VAL A 135 11.89 -4.86 18.86
CA VAL A 135 12.57 -4.67 17.58
C VAL A 135 12.86 -3.18 17.39
N ASP A 136 14.14 -2.83 17.30
CA ASP A 136 14.57 -1.48 16.92
C ASP A 136 14.61 -1.34 15.40
N ALA A 137 13.66 -0.59 14.87
CA ALA A 137 13.50 -0.34 13.44
C ALA A 137 13.45 1.17 13.14
N LEU A 138 14.26 1.97 13.84
CA LEU A 138 14.17 3.44 13.75
C LEU A 138 14.87 4.00 12.51
N GLU A 139 15.89 3.34 11.99
CA GLU A 139 16.77 3.87 10.95
C GLU A 139 16.30 3.56 9.51
N ASN A 140 16.76 4.37 8.56
CA ASN A 140 16.63 4.20 7.11
C ASN A 140 15.18 4.12 6.57
N TRP A 141 14.24 4.81 7.21
CA TRP A 141 12.94 5.08 6.61
C TRP A 141 13.06 6.21 5.59
N VAL A 142 12.92 5.88 4.32
CA VAL A 142 13.10 6.81 3.20
C VAL A 142 11.78 7.39 2.69
N PHE A 143 10.65 6.79 3.06
CA PHE A 143 9.34 7.25 2.64
C PHE A 143 8.24 6.84 3.62
N ASP A 144 7.32 7.76 3.89
CA ASP A 144 6.06 7.54 4.63
C ASP A 144 4.90 8.09 3.80
N SER A 145 4.01 7.21 3.35
CA SER A 145 2.89 7.61 2.48
C SER A 145 1.85 8.47 3.20
N ALA A 146 1.64 8.30 4.51
CA ALA A 146 0.75 9.17 5.27
C ALA A 146 1.31 10.59 5.38
N LEU A 147 2.60 10.72 5.69
CA LEU A 147 3.29 12.00 5.74
C LEU A 147 3.35 12.68 4.37
N ALA A 148 3.61 11.92 3.30
CA ALA A 148 3.59 12.43 1.94
C ALA A 148 2.20 12.97 1.56
N GLY A 149 1.12 12.25 1.90
CA GLY A 149 -0.26 12.70 1.73
C GLY A 149 -0.53 14.02 2.46
N TYR A 150 -0.09 14.14 3.71
CA TYR A 150 -0.20 15.39 4.48
C TYR A 150 0.53 16.56 3.82
N LEU A 151 1.73 16.34 3.31
CA LEU A 151 2.51 17.38 2.64
C LEU A 151 1.88 17.84 1.30
N LEU A 152 1.18 16.93 0.61
CA LEU A 152 0.49 17.23 -0.64
C LEU A 152 -0.84 17.96 -0.42
N ASP A 153 -1.59 17.60 0.60
CA ASP A 153 -2.84 18.25 0.98
C ASP A 153 -3.05 18.20 2.51
N ALA A 154 -2.58 19.24 3.19
CA ALA A 154 -2.71 19.35 4.65
C ALA A 154 -4.16 19.56 5.13
N THR A 155 -5.12 19.74 4.21
CA THR A 155 -6.53 19.97 4.52
C THR A 155 -7.41 18.73 4.32
N ALA A 156 -6.82 17.63 3.86
CA ALA A 156 -7.53 16.39 3.65
C ALA A 156 -8.15 15.84 4.95
N ALA A 157 -9.30 15.17 4.83
CA ALA A 157 -10.03 14.62 5.98
C ALA A 157 -9.36 13.38 6.62
N GLY A 158 -8.29 12.89 6.02
CA GLY A 158 -7.50 11.76 6.50
C GLY A 158 -6.50 11.28 5.45
N TYR A 159 -5.54 10.49 5.91
CA TYR A 159 -4.41 10.02 5.09
C TYR A 159 -4.30 8.50 5.10
N GLU A 160 -5.42 7.81 5.30
CA GLU A 160 -5.50 6.35 5.25
C GLU A 160 -5.08 5.86 3.86
N ILE A 161 -4.43 4.69 3.80
CA ILE A 161 -3.82 4.18 2.56
C ILE A 161 -4.84 4.03 1.43
N GLU A 162 -6.08 3.64 1.75
CA GLU A 162 -7.17 3.50 0.79
C GLU A 162 -7.52 4.84 0.13
N LYS A 163 -7.60 5.90 0.93
CA LYS A 163 -7.88 7.25 0.42
C LYS A 163 -6.75 7.78 -0.44
N LEU A 164 -5.51 7.57 -0.02
CA LEU A 164 -4.33 7.99 -0.78
C LEU A 164 -4.24 7.22 -2.10
N THR A 165 -4.45 5.91 -2.07
CA THR A 165 -4.42 5.08 -3.27
C THR A 165 -5.50 5.48 -4.26
N LEU A 166 -6.73 5.73 -3.78
CA LEU A 166 -7.80 6.23 -4.64
C LEU A 166 -7.48 7.62 -5.22
N ALA A 167 -6.95 8.53 -4.39
CA ALA A 167 -6.69 9.90 -4.82
C ALA A 167 -5.53 10.03 -5.80
N TYR A 168 -4.47 9.27 -5.61
CA TYR A 168 -3.22 9.41 -6.37
C TYR A 168 -2.95 8.29 -7.38
N CYS A 169 -3.48 7.09 -7.15
CA CYS A 169 -3.30 5.95 -8.05
C CYS A 169 -4.57 5.60 -8.84
N GLY A 170 -5.75 6.10 -8.41
CA GLY A 170 -7.01 5.92 -9.14
C GLY A 170 -7.72 4.59 -8.89
N PHE A 171 -7.23 3.76 -7.97
CA PHE A 171 -7.89 2.51 -7.58
C PHE A 171 -8.04 2.39 -6.05
N THR A 172 -8.97 1.56 -5.60
CA THR A 172 -9.12 1.23 -4.18
C THR A 172 -8.43 -0.11 -3.93
N PRO A 173 -7.43 -0.18 -3.03
CA PRO A 173 -6.81 -1.46 -2.71
C PRO A 173 -7.84 -2.37 -2.02
N HIS A 174 -7.82 -3.65 -2.39
CA HIS A 174 -8.59 -4.65 -1.67
C HIS A 174 -7.90 -4.93 -0.34
N THR A 175 -8.41 -4.38 0.74
CA THR A 175 -8.01 -4.77 2.08
C THR A 175 -8.74 -6.06 2.41
N SER A 176 -8.06 -7.20 2.29
CA SER A 176 -8.54 -8.45 2.87
C SER A 176 -8.39 -8.35 4.38
N SER A 177 -9.35 -7.70 5.05
CA SER A 177 -9.51 -7.87 6.48
C SER A 177 -10.02 -9.30 6.72
N GLY A 178 -9.08 -10.19 7.05
CA GLY A 178 -9.29 -11.45 7.72
C GLY A 178 -10.49 -12.30 7.26
N ALA A 179 -10.24 -13.25 6.38
CA ALA A 179 -10.70 -14.64 6.47
C ALA A 179 -10.08 -15.38 5.29
N ALA A 180 -9.35 -16.42 5.58
CA ALA A 180 -9.10 -17.45 4.60
C ALA A 180 -10.46 -17.98 4.16
N ASP A 181 -10.96 -17.49 3.04
CA ASP A 181 -12.00 -18.19 2.29
C ASP A 181 -11.35 -18.76 1.05
N SER A 182 -11.39 -20.08 1.07
CA SER A 182 -10.96 -20.99 0.06
C SER A 182 -11.48 -20.60 -1.32
N GLY A 183 -10.56 -20.58 -2.27
CA GLY A 183 -10.75 -20.57 -3.70
C GLY A 183 -12.17 -20.57 -4.20
N ASP A 184 -12.59 -19.45 -4.75
CA ASP A 184 -13.52 -19.53 -5.86
C ASP A 184 -13.25 -18.39 -6.85
N GLN A 185 -13.25 -18.76 -8.07
CA GLN A 185 -12.93 -18.09 -9.29
C GLN A 185 -13.63 -16.74 -9.42
N LEU A 186 -12.89 -15.67 -9.61
CA LEU A 186 -13.38 -14.52 -10.36
C LEU A 186 -13.49 -14.92 -11.84
N MET A 187 -14.56 -15.61 -12.17
CA MET A 187 -15.07 -15.66 -13.54
C MET A 187 -15.75 -14.33 -13.81
N LEU A 188 -15.05 -13.46 -14.49
CA LEU A 188 -15.67 -12.34 -15.20
C LEU A 188 -16.56 -12.95 -16.31
N ASP A 189 -17.84 -12.99 -16.02
CA ASP A 189 -18.86 -13.30 -17.03
C ASP A 189 -18.99 -12.10 -17.99
N LEU A 190 -18.31 -12.19 -19.12
CA LEU A 190 -18.39 -11.25 -20.23
C LEU A 190 -19.40 -11.73 -21.29
N SER A 191 -20.50 -12.38 -20.87
CA SER A 191 -21.57 -12.76 -21.80
C SER A 191 -22.89 -12.10 -21.43
N GLY A 192 -23.24 -11.02 -22.14
CA GLY A 192 -24.56 -10.38 -22.00
C GLY A 192 -24.79 -9.29 -23.02
N GLY A 193 -25.22 -9.64 -24.21
CA GLY A 193 -26.07 -9.20 -25.24
C GLY A 193 -26.53 -7.73 -25.37
#